data_ff1b3edc354871f30d6287986e6d0fed
#
_entry.id   ff1b3edc354871f30d6287986e6d0fed
#
_cell.length_a   1.000
_cell.length_b   1.000
_cell.length_c   1.000
_cell.angle_alpha   90.00
_cell.angle_beta   90.00
_cell.angle_gamma   90.00
#
_symmetry.space_group_name_H-M   'P 1'
#
loop_
_entity.id
_entity.type
_entity.pdbx_description
1 polymer ?
#
loop_
_entity_poly.entity_id
_entity_poly.type
_entity_poly.pdbx_seq_one_letter_code
_entity_poly.pdbx_strand_id
1 'polypeptide(L)'
;MASEKIGALSGDIEEDCMAVEEETGRNRDSKAEEGEPIRCRAGKCSFWITWDGRFLPCGMFPGENALNVFEAGFDAAWEQAKAEAAAIRLPAACSACQVKDRCRACAAMVYTESGNYHDVPVYRCRMAHAYADACRQGEKEIRQEVK
;
A
#
# COMPACT_ATOMS: atom_id res chain seq x y z
N MET A 1 -9.68 -23.16 23.33
CA MET A 1 -10.79 -22.49 22.65
C MET A 1 -10.46 -21.06 22.18
N ALA A 2 -9.25 -20.80 21.70
CA ALA A 2 -8.83 -19.49 21.19
C ALA A 2 -8.29 -19.54 19.74
N SER A 3 -8.25 -20.71 19.11
CA SER A 3 -7.65 -20.91 17.78
C SER A 3 -8.64 -20.76 16.60
N GLU A 4 -9.94 -20.83 16.85
CA GLU A 4 -10.96 -20.81 15.78
C GLU A 4 -11.34 -19.39 15.31
N LYS A 5 -11.00 -18.34 16.06
CA LYS A 5 -11.37 -16.96 15.68
C LYS A 5 -10.38 -16.25 14.77
N ILE A 6 -9.18 -16.79 14.57
CA ILE A 6 -8.16 -16.17 13.70
C ILE A 6 -8.39 -16.53 12.22
N GLY A 7 -9.01 -17.67 11.95
CA GLY A 7 -9.32 -18.09 10.58
C GLY A 7 -10.47 -17.34 9.89
N ALA A 8 -11.37 -16.72 10.66
CA ALA A 8 -12.53 -16.03 10.12
C ALA A 8 -12.25 -14.57 9.67
N LEU A 9 -11.11 -14.01 10.07
CA LEU A 9 -10.71 -12.65 9.70
C LEU A 9 -9.90 -12.57 8.40
N SER A 10 -9.46 -13.68 7.85
CA SER A 10 -8.64 -13.70 6.63
C SER A 10 -9.47 -13.63 5.34
N GLY A 11 -10.71 -14.09 5.33
CA GLY A 11 -11.59 -14.06 4.16
C GLY A 11 -12.03 -12.65 3.77
N ASP A 12 -12.47 -11.86 4.73
CA ASP A 12 -13.02 -10.52 4.49
C ASP A 12 -11.95 -9.52 4.03
N ILE A 13 -10.67 -9.73 4.38
CA ILE A 13 -9.56 -8.86 3.97
C ILE A 13 -9.14 -9.11 2.52
N GLU A 14 -9.31 -10.31 2.01
CA GLU A 14 -8.97 -10.66 0.62
C GLU A 14 -10.01 -10.12 -0.38
N GLU A 15 -11.30 -10.19 -0.08
CA GLU A 15 -12.37 -9.66 -0.94
C GLU A 15 -12.34 -8.13 -1.04
N ASP A 16 -12.11 -7.41 0.06
CA ASP A 16 -11.98 -5.95 0.07
C ASP A 16 -10.72 -5.45 -0.67
N CYS A 17 -9.66 -6.25 -0.75
CA CYS A 17 -8.46 -5.91 -1.50
C CYS A 17 -8.59 -6.16 -3.00
N MET A 18 -9.39 -7.13 -3.42
CA MET A 18 -9.64 -7.44 -4.84
C MET A 18 -10.50 -6.38 -5.52
N ALA A 19 -11.47 -5.80 -4.81
CA ALA A 19 -12.35 -4.75 -5.34
C ALA A 19 -11.61 -3.44 -5.70
N VAL A 20 -10.46 -3.16 -5.06
CA VAL A 20 -9.64 -1.97 -5.39
C VAL A 20 -8.78 -2.17 -6.64
N GLU A 21 -8.55 -3.41 -7.08
CA GLU A 21 -7.72 -3.73 -8.25
C GLU A 21 -8.47 -3.53 -9.59
N GLU A 22 -9.79 -3.64 -9.63
CA GLU A 22 -10.58 -3.48 -10.85
C GLU A 22 -10.70 -2.03 -11.35
N GLU A 23 -10.66 -1.03 -10.45
CA GLU A 23 -10.76 0.37 -10.84
C GLU A 23 -9.47 0.98 -11.40
N THR A 24 -8.31 0.36 -11.18
CA THR A 24 -7.01 0.92 -11.59
C THR A 24 -6.44 0.32 -12.89
N GLY A 25 -7.21 -0.50 -13.58
CA GLY A 25 -6.77 -1.31 -14.74
C GLY A 25 -6.62 -0.58 -16.08
N ARG A 26 -6.66 0.73 -16.15
CA ARG A 26 -6.55 1.48 -17.40
C ARG A 26 -5.40 2.46 -17.42
N ASN A 27 -4.39 2.13 -18.07
CA ASN A 27 -3.34 2.87 -18.80
C ASN A 27 -1.91 2.42 -18.42
N ARG A 28 -1.43 1.37 -19.12
CA ARG A 28 -0.11 0.74 -18.87
C ARG A 28 1.05 1.31 -19.70
N ASP A 29 0.85 2.22 -20.65
CA ASP A 29 1.80 2.36 -21.75
C ASP A 29 2.62 3.64 -21.84
N SER A 30 2.61 4.58 -20.86
CA SER A 30 3.34 5.85 -21.04
C SER A 30 4.12 6.41 -19.87
N LYS A 31 4.29 5.70 -18.73
CA LYS A 31 4.96 6.26 -17.53
C LYS A 31 5.93 5.31 -16.81
N ALA A 32 6.68 4.52 -17.54
CA ALA A 32 7.65 3.58 -16.94
C ALA A 32 8.82 4.30 -16.21
N GLU A 33 9.07 5.57 -16.51
CA GLU A 33 10.12 6.38 -15.87
C GLU A 33 9.68 7.01 -14.55
N GLU A 34 8.40 7.30 -14.40
CA GLU A 34 7.83 7.85 -13.18
C GLU A 34 7.07 6.79 -12.41
N GLY A 35 7.56 6.10 -11.48
CA GLY A 35 6.90 5.07 -10.67
C GLY A 35 5.37 5.16 -10.56
N GLU A 36 4.72 4.10 -10.18
CA GLU A 36 3.25 4.04 -10.12
C GLU A 36 2.68 4.83 -8.93
N PRO A 37 1.45 5.36 -9.03
CA PRO A 37 0.75 5.95 -7.90
C PRO A 37 0.46 4.89 -6.83
N ILE A 38 0.23 5.35 -5.60
CA ILE A 38 -0.18 4.45 -4.51
C ILE A 38 -1.55 3.82 -4.80
N ARG A 39 -1.68 2.52 -4.51
CA ARG A 39 -2.89 1.74 -4.79
C ARG A 39 -3.82 1.58 -3.58
N CYS A 40 -3.45 2.13 -2.42
CA CYS A 40 -4.20 1.99 -1.20
C CYS A 40 -5.30 3.06 -1.04
N ARG A 41 -6.04 2.98 0.07
CA ARG A 41 -7.14 3.89 0.40
C ARG A 41 -6.71 5.26 0.94
N ALA A 42 -5.41 5.45 1.23
CA ALA A 42 -4.87 6.69 1.77
C ALA A 42 -5.22 7.88 0.88
N GLY A 43 -5.86 8.91 1.42
CA GLY A 43 -6.29 10.09 0.68
C GLY A 43 -7.39 9.86 -0.36
N LYS A 44 -7.99 8.66 -0.43
CA LYS A 44 -9.15 8.35 -1.31
C LYS A 44 -10.43 8.25 -0.49
N CYS A 45 -10.45 7.36 0.50
CA CYS A 45 -11.58 7.13 1.38
C CYS A 45 -11.16 6.86 2.83
N SER A 46 -9.89 7.06 3.17
CA SER A 46 -9.37 6.97 4.53
C SER A 46 -8.46 8.13 4.85
N PHE A 47 -8.48 8.51 6.12
CA PHE A 47 -7.62 9.54 6.71
C PHE A 47 -7.30 9.17 8.16
N TRP A 48 -6.40 9.92 8.75
CA TRP A 48 -6.06 9.83 10.16
C TRP A 48 -5.92 11.23 10.75
N ILE A 49 -6.47 11.45 11.94
CA ILE A 49 -6.25 12.68 12.69
C ILE A 49 -5.44 12.31 13.93
N THR A 50 -4.31 12.95 14.11
CA THR A 50 -3.46 12.75 15.28
C THR A 50 -4.05 13.47 16.50
N TRP A 51 -3.58 13.13 17.68
CA TRP A 51 -4.06 13.74 18.93
C TRP A 51 -3.82 15.26 19.00
N ASP A 52 -2.82 15.76 18.27
CA ASP A 52 -2.49 17.19 18.13
C ASP A 52 -3.18 17.86 16.93
N GLY A 53 -4.11 17.16 16.28
CA GLY A 53 -4.95 17.70 15.21
C GLY A 53 -4.37 17.65 13.81
N ARG A 54 -3.20 17.04 13.57
CA ARG A 54 -2.66 16.89 12.20
C ARG A 54 -3.50 15.90 11.40
N PHE A 55 -3.84 16.31 10.19
CA PHE A 55 -4.68 15.52 9.29
C PHE A 55 -3.82 14.81 8.24
N LEU A 56 -3.77 13.49 8.30
CA LEU A 56 -2.92 12.63 7.48
C LEU A 56 -3.76 11.80 6.50
N PRO A 57 -3.26 11.49 5.29
CA PRO A 57 -3.88 10.51 4.40
C PRO A 57 -4.00 9.12 5.02
N CYS A 58 -3.06 8.76 5.90
CA CYS A 58 -2.98 7.50 6.63
C CYS A 58 -2.12 7.70 7.89
N GLY A 59 -2.42 6.99 8.97
CA GLY A 59 -1.68 7.09 10.25
C GLY A 59 -0.21 6.66 10.20
N MET A 60 0.24 6.08 9.08
CA MET A 60 1.64 5.70 8.86
C MET A 60 2.44 6.73 8.04
N PHE A 61 1.81 7.80 7.56
CA PHE A 61 2.51 8.84 6.80
C PHE A 61 3.26 9.78 7.74
N PRO A 62 4.39 10.38 7.31
CA PRO A 62 5.23 11.22 8.17
C PRO A 62 4.54 12.49 8.66
N GLY A 63 3.62 13.04 7.86
CA GLY A 63 2.82 14.20 8.24
C GLY A 63 3.57 15.52 8.40
N GLU A 64 4.70 15.67 7.73
CA GLU A 64 5.53 16.88 7.81
C GLU A 64 4.80 18.13 7.35
N ASN A 65 3.93 18.00 6.35
CA ASN A 65 3.14 19.09 5.78
C ASN A 65 1.64 19.02 6.14
N ALA A 66 1.27 18.19 7.10
CA ALA A 66 -0.12 17.96 7.45
C ALA A 66 -0.76 19.24 8.06
N LEU A 67 -1.90 19.65 7.53
CA LEU A 67 -2.69 20.73 8.12
C LEU A 67 -3.26 20.30 9.47
N ASN A 68 -3.38 21.26 10.38
CA ASN A 68 -4.13 21.08 11.61
C ASN A 68 -5.63 21.28 11.33
N VAL A 69 -6.43 20.24 11.58
CA VAL A 69 -7.88 20.25 11.29
C VAL A 69 -8.63 21.28 12.14
N PHE A 70 -8.13 21.59 13.35
CA PHE A 70 -8.77 22.57 14.22
C PHE A 70 -8.54 24.02 13.75
N GLU A 71 -7.47 24.26 12.99
CA GLU A 71 -7.12 25.57 12.46
C GLU A 71 -7.65 25.76 11.02
N ALA A 72 -7.42 24.78 10.16
CA ALA A 72 -7.75 24.84 8.74
C ALA A 72 -9.18 24.40 8.40
N GLY A 73 -9.83 23.67 9.29
CA GLY A 73 -11.09 22.98 9.05
C GLY A 73 -10.93 21.66 8.30
N PHE A 74 -11.96 20.82 8.37
CA PHE A 74 -11.92 19.45 7.81
C PHE A 74 -11.76 19.45 6.30
N ASP A 75 -12.51 20.27 5.57
CA ASP A 75 -12.53 20.24 4.11
C ASP A 75 -11.16 20.63 3.52
N ALA A 76 -10.54 21.67 4.04
CA ALA A 76 -9.22 22.12 3.59
C ALA A 76 -8.15 21.06 3.90
N ALA A 77 -8.19 20.48 5.10
CA ALA A 77 -7.25 19.44 5.51
C ALA A 77 -7.42 18.16 4.68
N TRP A 78 -8.66 17.79 4.35
CA TRP A 78 -8.97 16.65 3.50
C TRP A 78 -8.48 16.85 2.06
N GLU A 79 -8.75 18.00 1.45
CA GLU A 79 -8.28 18.31 0.10
C GLU A 79 -6.75 18.27 0.01
N GLN A 80 -6.05 18.80 1.01
CA GLN A 80 -4.59 18.70 1.06
C GLN A 80 -4.12 17.26 1.19
N ALA A 81 -4.70 16.47 2.07
CA ALA A 81 -4.33 15.06 2.25
C ALA A 81 -4.56 14.23 0.98
N LYS A 82 -5.64 14.50 0.23
CA LYS A 82 -5.87 13.90 -1.08
C LYS A 82 -4.80 14.27 -2.09
N ALA A 83 -4.46 15.56 -2.18
CA ALA A 83 -3.44 16.04 -3.10
C ALA A 83 -2.06 15.45 -2.77
N GLU A 84 -1.70 15.40 -1.50
CA GLU A 84 -0.46 14.79 -1.03
C GLU A 84 -0.39 13.30 -1.41
N ALA A 85 -1.42 12.53 -1.11
CA ALA A 85 -1.47 11.12 -1.46
C ALA A 85 -1.44 10.87 -2.98
N ALA A 86 -2.13 11.72 -3.76
CA ALA A 86 -2.16 11.63 -5.22
C ALA A 86 -0.81 11.96 -5.87
N ALA A 87 0.03 12.77 -5.23
CA ALA A 87 1.35 13.12 -5.71
C ALA A 87 2.40 12.03 -5.50
N ILE A 88 2.16 11.10 -4.57
CA ILE A 88 3.12 10.04 -4.24
C ILE A 88 3.26 9.07 -5.41
N ARG A 89 4.52 8.78 -5.76
CA ARG A 89 4.90 7.73 -6.72
C ARG A 89 5.79 6.71 -6.03
N LEU A 90 5.47 5.44 -6.23
CA LEU A 90 6.30 4.32 -5.76
C LEU A 90 7.59 4.24 -6.61
N PRO A 91 8.66 3.58 -6.10
CA PRO A 91 9.88 3.41 -6.86
C PRO A 91 9.61 2.84 -8.27
N ALA A 92 10.23 3.42 -9.30
CA ALA A 92 10.04 2.98 -10.69
C ALA A 92 10.32 1.48 -10.90
N ALA A 93 11.31 0.94 -10.17
CA ALA A 93 11.64 -0.48 -10.17
C ALA A 93 10.47 -1.38 -9.73
N CYS A 94 9.53 -0.86 -8.93
CA CYS A 94 8.35 -1.61 -8.50
C CYS A 94 7.37 -1.88 -9.65
N SER A 95 7.32 -1.01 -10.66
CA SER A 95 6.41 -1.13 -11.80
C SER A 95 6.70 -2.37 -12.66
N ALA A 96 7.98 -2.74 -12.80
CA ALA A 96 8.44 -3.91 -13.55
C ALA A 96 8.74 -5.15 -12.67
N CYS A 97 8.45 -5.09 -11.37
CA CYS A 97 8.80 -6.15 -10.43
C CYS A 97 7.96 -7.42 -10.67
N GLN A 98 8.63 -8.57 -10.75
CA GLN A 98 8.00 -9.89 -10.99
C GLN A 98 7.09 -10.36 -9.84
N VAL A 99 7.28 -9.83 -8.63
CA VAL A 99 6.46 -10.17 -7.46
C VAL A 99 5.46 -9.07 -7.11
N LYS A 100 5.22 -8.14 -8.03
CA LYS A 100 4.36 -6.97 -7.85
C LYS A 100 2.96 -7.35 -7.36
N ASP A 101 2.36 -8.36 -7.96
CA ASP A 101 1.00 -8.79 -7.66
C ASP A 101 0.87 -9.41 -6.24
N ARG A 102 1.98 -9.90 -5.70
CA ARG A 102 2.07 -10.45 -4.33
C ARG A 102 2.71 -9.46 -3.34
N CYS A 103 3.32 -8.38 -3.84
CA CYS A 103 3.94 -7.34 -3.04
C CYS A 103 3.01 -6.16 -2.90
N ARG A 104 2.42 -6.01 -1.74
CA ARG A 104 1.67 -4.81 -1.38
C ARG A 104 2.63 -3.72 -0.92
N ALA A 105 3.32 -3.07 -1.86
CA ALA A 105 4.23 -1.98 -1.55
C ALA A 105 3.44 -0.83 -0.91
N CYS A 106 3.70 -0.59 0.38
CA CYS A 106 3.10 0.51 1.13
C CYS A 106 4.02 1.73 1.05
N ALA A 107 3.53 2.84 0.53
CA ALA A 107 4.31 4.08 0.39
C ALA A 107 4.87 4.56 1.74
N ALA A 108 4.09 4.47 2.82
CA ALA A 108 4.56 4.84 4.14
C ALA A 108 5.72 3.95 4.62
N MET A 109 5.68 2.64 4.32
CA MET A 109 6.80 1.74 4.65
C MET A 109 8.03 2.02 3.77
N VAL A 110 7.83 2.38 2.50
CA VAL A 110 8.92 2.83 1.63
C VAL A 110 9.60 4.05 2.26
N TYR A 111 8.82 5.05 2.62
CA TYR A 111 9.34 6.28 3.25
C TYR A 111 10.06 6.00 4.57
N THR A 112 9.47 5.17 5.44
CA THR A 112 10.06 4.83 6.74
C THR A 112 11.42 4.14 6.60
N GLU A 113 11.59 3.31 5.56
CA GLU A 113 12.84 2.58 5.35
C GLU A 113 13.90 3.42 4.63
N SER A 114 13.52 4.23 3.63
CA SER A 114 14.45 4.92 2.73
C SER A 114 14.48 6.44 2.90
N GLY A 115 13.60 7.02 3.70
CA GLY A 115 13.50 8.47 3.89
C GLY A 115 12.85 9.23 2.73
N ASN A 116 12.39 8.52 1.69
CA ASN A 116 11.70 9.08 0.53
C ASN A 116 10.80 8.04 -0.13
N TYR A 117 10.07 8.42 -1.18
CA TYR A 117 9.16 7.52 -1.91
C TYR A 117 9.76 6.89 -3.17
N HIS A 118 10.97 7.25 -3.55
CA HIS A 118 11.60 6.90 -4.84
C HIS A 118 12.58 5.75 -4.74
N ASP A 119 13.19 5.56 -3.58
CA ASP A 119 14.18 4.51 -3.36
C ASP A 119 13.51 3.16 -3.07
N VAL A 120 14.15 2.08 -3.53
CA VAL A 120 13.64 0.73 -3.31
C VAL A 120 13.85 0.33 -1.85
N PRO A 121 12.77 0.00 -1.10
CA PRO A 121 12.88 -0.44 0.29
C PRO A 121 13.45 -1.86 0.35
N VAL A 122 14.74 -1.98 0.61
CA VAL A 122 15.49 -3.25 0.48
C VAL A 122 14.93 -4.34 1.40
N TYR A 123 14.64 -4.01 2.65
CA TYR A 123 14.10 -4.97 3.61
C TYR A 123 12.72 -5.46 3.17
N ARG A 124 11.84 -4.53 2.80
CA ARG A 124 10.50 -4.86 2.32
C ARG A 124 10.53 -5.70 1.05
N CYS A 125 11.44 -5.38 0.12
CA CYS A 125 11.63 -6.16 -1.10
C CYS A 125 12.06 -7.59 -0.79
N ARG A 126 13.04 -7.78 0.09
CA ARG A 126 13.47 -9.13 0.51
C ARG A 126 12.34 -9.95 1.10
N MET A 127 11.53 -9.35 1.98
CA MET A 127 10.35 -10.02 2.55
C MET A 127 9.36 -10.44 1.48
N ALA A 128 9.01 -9.53 0.54
CA ALA A 128 8.05 -9.80 -0.51
C ALA A 128 8.51 -10.92 -1.46
N HIS A 129 9.79 -10.92 -1.83
CA HIS A 129 10.37 -11.98 -2.66
C HIS A 129 10.39 -13.32 -1.93
N ALA A 130 10.83 -13.35 -0.66
CA ALA A 130 10.84 -14.58 0.14
C ALA A 130 9.41 -15.16 0.31
N TYR A 131 8.43 -14.30 0.55
CA TYR A 131 7.03 -14.70 0.63
C TYR A 131 6.52 -15.28 -0.70
N ALA A 132 6.81 -14.62 -1.82
CA ALA A 132 6.41 -15.10 -3.14
C ALA A 132 7.07 -16.45 -3.50
N ASP A 133 8.31 -16.67 -3.08
CA ASP A 133 9.01 -17.95 -3.26
C ASP A 133 8.36 -19.05 -2.44
N ALA A 134 8.05 -18.80 -1.17
CA ALA A 134 7.36 -19.75 -0.31
C ALA A 134 5.99 -20.14 -0.87
N CYS A 135 5.21 -19.17 -1.37
CA CYS A 135 3.93 -19.43 -2.02
C CYS A 135 4.08 -20.32 -3.25
N ARG A 136 5.09 -20.07 -4.11
CA ARG A 136 5.36 -20.88 -5.30
C ARG A 136 5.76 -22.32 -4.96
N GLN A 137 6.47 -22.52 -3.86
CA GLN A 137 6.83 -23.85 -3.39
C GLN A 137 5.59 -24.62 -2.91
N GLY A 138 4.77 -24.02 -2.05
CA GLY A 138 3.53 -24.63 -1.57
C GLY A 138 2.56 -24.98 -2.71
N GLU A 139 2.42 -24.13 -3.72
CA GLU A 139 1.59 -24.44 -4.91
C GLU A 139 2.08 -25.67 -5.68
N LYS A 140 3.40 -25.89 -5.74
CA LYS A 140 3.98 -27.08 -6.40
C LYS A 140 3.75 -28.35 -5.60
N GLU A 141 3.87 -28.28 -4.28
CA GLU A 141 3.62 -29.42 -3.38
C GLU A 141 2.18 -29.89 -3.48
N ILE A 142 1.20 -28.97 -3.38
CA ILE A 142 -0.23 -29.27 -3.53
C ILE A 142 -0.53 -29.93 -4.88
N ARG A 143 0.06 -29.45 -5.97
CA ARG A 143 -0.13 -30.03 -7.30
C ARG A 143 0.45 -31.44 -7.46
N GLN A 144 1.43 -31.81 -6.65
CA GLN A 144 2.02 -33.14 -6.67
C GLN A 144 1.17 -34.16 -5.87
N GLU A 145 0.53 -33.70 -4.80
CA GLU A 145 -0.33 -34.54 -3.95
C GLU A 145 -1.70 -34.87 -4.61
N VAL A 146 -2.16 -34.04 -5.55
CA VAL A 146 -3.47 -34.21 -6.23
C VAL A 146 -3.36 -35.08 -7.50
N LYS A 147 -2.16 -35.60 -7.85
CA LYS A 147 -1.96 -36.54 -8.97
C LYS A 147 -1.93 -37.99 -8.49
#